data_94a1b276c10e21656ea7955c6b10dd36
#
_entry.id   94a1b276c10e21656ea7955c6b10dd36
#
_cell.length_a   1.000
_cell.length_b   1.000
_cell.length_c   1.000
_cell.angle_alpha   90.00
_cell.angle_beta   90.00
_cell.angle_gamma   90.00
#
_symmetry.space_group_name_H-M   'P 1'
#
loop_
_entity.id
_entity.type
_entity.pdbx_description
1 polymer ?
#
loop_
_entity_poly.entity_id
_entity_poly.type
_entity_poly.pdbx_seq_one_letter_code
_entity_poly.pdbx_strand_id
1 'polypeptide(L)'
;MKVYSLIIGVILSGFYSSFAQDNKAVAVVSATSCEAICKANTSKKALLLQSIANKSNENKTKSTDGMVWVAAGEFKMGTTDYPDAQPVHDVSVKGFWMDQHEVTNAQFEAFVKATNYVTIAERPLNPEDYPGVPVENLVPGSAVFSPPTDKVSLGNIQQWWKYVPGANWKHPSGPESTIVGFENNPVVQISYLDAQAYAKWAGKRLPTEAEWEFAARAGRAHTKYYWGQDLKPDGKWVANIFQGTFPNNNTAEDGFVGAAPVQSFPKNPYGIYDLEGNVWEWCSDLYRDDYYKNTTKVNPQGPLDSYDPEESGVEKHVQRGGSYLCSDEYCIRYVAGSRGKGETTSACNHLGFRCVKDAE
;
A
#
# COMPACT_ATOMS: atom_id res chain seq x y z
N MET A 1 -0.98 15.38 -23.75
CA MET A 1 -0.41 15.84 -22.47
C MET A 1 -1.45 16.21 -21.41
N LYS A 2 -2.55 16.91 -21.74
CA LYS A 2 -3.60 17.31 -20.75
C LYS A 2 -4.47 16.13 -20.23
N VAL A 3 -4.60 15.05 -21.01
CA VAL A 3 -5.48 13.91 -20.69
C VAL A 3 -4.89 12.99 -19.63
N TYR A 4 -3.58 12.80 -19.64
CA TYR A 4 -2.90 11.99 -18.61
C TYR A 4 -2.92 12.64 -17.22
N SER A 5 -2.98 13.97 -17.14
CA SER A 5 -3.12 14.66 -15.86
C SER A 5 -4.48 14.40 -15.17
N LEU A 6 -5.53 14.14 -15.94
CA LEU A 6 -6.87 13.88 -15.38
C LEU A 6 -6.95 12.46 -14.78
N ILE A 7 -6.35 11.49 -15.47
CA ILE A 7 -6.29 10.08 -14.99
C ILE A 7 -5.39 9.98 -13.75
N ILE A 8 -4.29 10.74 -13.71
CA ILE A 8 -3.40 10.80 -12.53
C ILE A 8 -4.13 11.41 -11.32
N GLY A 9 -4.96 12.43 -11.52
CA GLY A 9 -5.71 13.07 -10.44
C GLY A 9 -6.61 12.09 -9.67
N VAL A 10 -7.23 11.14 -10.35
CA VAL A 10 -8.12 10.13 -9.76
C VAL A 10 -7.32 9.01 -9.07
N ILE A 11 -6.14 8.65 -9.59
CA ILE A 11 -5.35 7.52 -9.09
C ILE A 11 -4.43 7.94 -7.92
N LEU A 12 -3.98 9.21 -7.90
CA LEU A 12 -2.98 9.69 -6.93
C LEU A 12 -3.55 10.47 -5.74
N SER A 13 -4.85 10.75 -5.75
CA SER A 13 -5.50 11.46 -4.64
C SER A 13 -5.36 10.74 -3.29
N GLY A 14 -5.12 9.43 -3.30
CA GLY A 14 -4.82 8.63 -2.12
C GLY A 14 -3.49 8.93 -1.40
N PHE A 15 -2.60 9.74 -1.96
CA PHE A 15 -1.25 9.98 -1.41
C PHE A 15 -1.08 11.33 -0.72
N TYR A 16 -2.13 12.17 -0.70
CA TYR A 16 -2.06 13.46 -0.04
C TYR A 16 -2.34 13.33 1.45
N SER A 17 -1.36 13.49 2.29
CA SER A 17 -1.61 13.92 3.65
C SER A 17 -0.45 14.72 4.24
N SER A 18 -0.85 15.90 4.67
CA SER A 18 -0.24 16.82 5.61
C SER A 18 1.06 17.51 5.18
N PHE A 19 0.90 18.55 4.39
CA PHE A 19 1.47 19.87 4.58
C PHE A 19 0.73 20.84 3.64
N ALA A 20 -0.43 21.34 4.03
CA ALA A 20 -1.02 22.50 3.40
C ALA A 20 -1.73 23.34 4.47
N GLN A 21 -1.06 24.37 4.93
CA GLN A 21 -1.76 25.59 5.31
C GLN A 21 -1.86 26.48 4.08
N ASP A 22 -3.13 26.86 3.80
CA ASP A 22 -3.58 27.95 2.94
C ASP A 22 -3.20 27.96 1.45
N ASN A 23 -4.19 27.60 0.58
CA ASN A 23 -4.83 28.59 -0.28
C ASN A 23 -5.95 27.97 -1.14
N LYS A 24 -7.10 28.66 -1.14
CA LYS A 24 -8.32 28.36 -1.85
C LYS A 24 -8.16 28.43 -3.37
N ALA A 25 -8.52 27.36 -4.08
CA ALA A 25 -9.21 27.44 -5.35
C ALA A 25 -10.01 26.13 -5.54
N VAL A 26 -11.27 26.16 -5.16
CA VAL A 26 -12.23 25.06 -5.35
C VAL A 26 -12.69 25.08 -6.80
N ALA A 27 -12.35 24.04 -7.55
CA ALA A 27 -13.11 23.68 -8.73
C ALA A 27 -14.27 22.79 -8.28
N VAL A 28 -15.48 23.32 -8.29
CA VAL A 28 -16.72 22.61 -7.98
C VAL A 28 -16.95 21.56 -9.07
N VAL A 29 -16.69 20.31 -8.78
CA VAL A 29 -17.18 19.16 -9.57
C VAL A 29 -18.58 18.85 -9.05
N SER A 30 -19.57 18.82 -9.95
CA SER A 30 -20.98 18.65 -9.59
C SER A 30 -21.23 17.29 -8.93
N ALA A 31 -22.12 17.25 -7.95
CA ALA A 31 -22.51 16.06 -7.18
C ALA A 31 -22.92 14.83 -8.04
N THR A 32 -23.30 15.04 -9.30
CA THR A 32 -23.70 13.99 -10.24
C THR A 32 -22.52 13.10 -10.71
N SER A 33 -21.28 13.59 -10.66
CA SER A 33 -20.11 12.81 -11.07
C SER A 33 -19.63 11.85 -9.97
N CYS A 34 -19.81 12.21 -8.70
CA CYS A 34 -19.40 11.35 -7.58
C CYS A 34 -20.26 10.09 -7.44
N GLU A 35 -21.60 10.18 -7.67
CA GLU A 35 -22.46 9.00 -7.61
C GLU A 35 -22.18 7.99 -8.74
N ALA A 36 -21.80 8.46 -9.93
CA ALA A 36 -21.46 7.59 -11.05
C ALA A 36 -20.16 6.83 -10.79
N ILE A 37 -19.15 7.49 -10.23
CA ILE A 37 -17.84 6.88 -9.87
C ILE A 37 -18.01 5.83 -8.76
N CYS A 38 -18.82 6.11 -7.73
CA CYS A 38 -19.13 5.15 -6.67
C CYS A 38 -19.84 3.90 -7.20
N LYS A 39 -20.81 4.06 -8.11
CA LYS A 39 -21.54 2.92 -8.70
C LYS A 39 -20.65 2.06 -9.60
N ALA A 40 -19.75 2.67 -10.37
CA ALA A 40 -18.83 1.95 -11.27
C ALA A 40 -17.79 1.13 -10.47
N ASN A 41 -17.24 1.68 -9.40
CA ASN A 41 -16.31 0.96 -8.51
C ASN A 41 -17.00 -0.23 -7.80
N THR A 42 -18.26 -0.07 -7.41
CA THR A 42 -19.07 -1.16 -6.83
C THR A 42 -19.29 -2.29 -7.84
N SER A 43 -19.51 -1.98 -9.11
CA SER A 43 -19.69 -2.96 -10.19
C SER A 43 -18.39 -3.73 -10.49
N LYS A 44 -17.24 -3.05 -10.57
CA LYS A 44 -15.92 -3.68 -10.73
C LYS A 44 -15.60 -4.63 -9.57
N LYS A 45 -15.86 -4.19 -8.34
CA LYS A 45 -15.67 -5.01 -7.14
C LYS A 45 -16.54 -6.27 -7.17
N ALA A 46 -17.82 -6.16 -7.56
CA ALA A 46 -18.73 -7.28 -7.65
C ALA A 46 -18.30 -8.29 -8.73
N LEU A 47 -17.93 -7.85 -9.93
CA LEU A 47 -17.46 -8.71 -11.01
C LEU A 47 -16.15 -9.42 -10.66
N LEU A 48 -15.24 -8.75 -9.99
CA LEU A 48 -13.97 -9.34 -9.54
C LEU A 48 -14.20 -10.39 -8.45
N LEU A 49 -15.00 -10.08 -7.43
CA LEU A 49 -15.33 -11.02 -6.36
C LEU A 49 -16.05 -12.26 -6.92
N GLN A 50 -16.89 -12.09 -7.94
CA GLN A 50 -17.58 -13.19 -8.61
C GLN A 50 -16.62 -14.04 -9.46
N SER A 51 -15.65 -13.43 -10.16
CA SER A 51 -14.61 -14.15 -10.92
C SER A 51 -13.66 -14.92 -9.99
N ILE A 52 -13.33 -14.37 -8.83
CA ILE A 52 -12.54 -15.02 -7.79
C ILE A 52 -13.30 -16.20 -7.17
N ALA A 53 -14.60 -16.04 -6.90
CA ALA A 53 -15.45 -17.10 -6.34
C ALA A 53 -15.59 -18.32 -7.27
N ASN A 54 -15.61 -18.10 -8.58
CA ASN A 54 -15.82 -19.16 -9.57
C ASN A 54 -14.55 -19.98 -9.90
N LYS A 55 -13.34 -19.52 -9.54
CA LYS A 55 -12.07 -20.21 -9.81
C LYS A 55 -11.38 -20.83 -8.58
N SER A 56 -12.02 -20.81 -7.41
CA SER A 56 -11.37 -21.17 -6.14
C SER A 56 -11.53 -22.64 -5.69
N ASN A 57 -11.84 -23.56 -6.58
CA ASN A 57 -11.76 -24.98 -6.26
C ASN A 57 -10.50 -25.57 -6.89
N GLU A 58 -9.59 -25.99 -6.04
CA GLU A 58 -8.43 -26.87 -6.20
C GLU A 58 -7.07 -26.20 -5.94
N ASN A 59 -6.45 -26.74 -4.90
CA ASN A 59 -5.12 -26.53 -4.32
C ASN A 59 -5.03 -25.47 -3.21
N LYS A 60 -5.71 -25.73 -2.09
CA LYS A 60 -5.32 -25.14 -0.80
C LYS A 60 -4.00 -25.76 -0.34
N THR A 61 -2.90 -25.09 -0.60
CA THR A 61 -1.68 -25.38 0.14
C THR A 61 -1.90 -24.91 1.57
N LYS A 62 -2.02 -25.85 2.50
CA LYS A 62 -2.13 -25.59 3.95
C LYS A 62 -0.76 -25.25 4.57
N SER A 63 0.24 -24.89 3.74
CA SER A 63 1.61 -24.64 4.21
C SER A 63 1.68 -23.34 4.99
N THR A 64 2.46 -23.35 6.07
CA THR A 64 2.94 -22.17 6.80
C THR A 64 4.42 -21.88 6.49
N ASP A 65 4.96 -22.48 5.42
CA ASP A 65 6.34 -22.26 4.99
C ASP A 65 6.55 -20.79 4.64
N GLY A 66 7.66 -20.21 5.12
CA GLY A 66 7.95 -18.79 4.98
C GLY A 66 7.12 -17.86 5.88
N MET A 67 6.36 -18.42 6.82
CA MET A 67 5.60 -17.67 7.83
C MET A 67 6.20 -17.85 9.22
N VAL A 68 5.93 -16.90 10.10
CA VAL A 68 6.23 -16.98 11.52
C VAL A 68 4.95 -16.91 12.33
N TRP A 69 4.96 -17.62 13.47
CA TRP A 69 3.87 -17.54 14.44
C TRP A 69 4.00 -16.29 15.29
N VAL A 70 3.01 -15.42 15.25
CA VAL A 70 2.85 -14.27 16.13
C VAL A 70 1.85 -14.66 17.21
N ALA A 71 2.32 -14.80 18.45
CA ALA A 71 1.46 -15.20 19.57
C ALA A 71 0.47 -14.08 19.92
N ALA A 72 -0.69 -14.47 20.45
CA ALA A 72 -1.69 -13.52 20.94
C ALA A 72 -1.09 -12.56 21.99
N GLY A 73 -1.54 -11.30 21.98
CA GLY A 73 -1.06 -10.32 22.93
C GLY A 73 -1.82 -9.00 22.91
N GLU A 74 -1.41 -8.10 23.80
CA GLU A 74 -1.94 -6.74 23.90
C GLU A 74 -0.84 -5.71 23.63
N PHE A 75 -1.20 -4.57 23.05
CA PHE A 75 -0.27 -3.48 22.78
C PHE A 75 -0.98 -2.12 22.73
N LYS A 76 -0.22 -1.05 22.73
CA LYS A 76 -0.67 0.30 22.44
C LYS A 76 -0.57 0.57 20.95
N MET A 77 -1.71 0.67 20.26
CA MET A 77 -1.83 0.95 18.84
C MET A 77 -1.89 2.44 18.56
N GLY A 78 -1.24 2.88 17.50
CA GLY A 78 -1.24 4.26 17.06
C GLY A 78 -0.03 5.08 17.50
N THR A 79 -0.07 6.36 17.19
CA THR A 79 0.96 7.35 17.53
C THR A 79 0.34 8.72 17.77
N THR A 80 1.03 9.59 18.50
CA THR A 80 0.64 11.00 18.68
C THR A 80 1.09 11.90 17.55
N ASP A 81 1.90 11.39 16.63
CA ASP A 81 2.53 12.18 15.57
C ASP A 81 1.57 12.50 14.41
N TYR A 82 0.49 11.73 14.26
CA TYR A 82 -0.48 11.89 13.19
C TYR A 82 -1.92 11.89 13.70
N PRO A 83 -2.75 12.85 13.26
CA PRO A 83 -4.15 12.94 13.71
C PRO A 83 -4.99 11.70 13.43
N ASP A 84 -4.77 11.06 12.26
CA ASP A 84 -5.49 9.85 11.81
C ASP A 84 -5.06 8.56 12.56
N ALA A 85 -3.97 8.64 13.33
CA ALA A 85 -3.48 7.55 14.19
C ALA A 85 -3.74 7.79 15.68
N GLN A 86 -4.67 8.68 16.03
CA GLN A 86 -5.03 9.05 17.39
C GLN A 86 -6.49 8.71 17.73
N PRO A 87 -6.76 8.45 19.01
CA PRO A 87 -5.82 8.37 20.14
C PRO A 87 -4.99 7.08 20.13
N VAL A 88 -3.83 7.10 20.79
CA VAL A 88 -3.13 5.86 21.15
C VAL A 88 -4.01 5.08 22.11
N HIS A 89 -4.30 3.82 21.81
CA HIS A 89 -5.28 3.02 22.54
C HIS A 89 -4.85 1.56 22.71
N ASP A 90 -5.48 0.87 23.66
CA ASP A 90 -5.20 -0.53 23.93
C ASP A 90 -5.89 -1.43 22.91
N VAL A 91 -5.14 -2.34 22.32
CA VAL A 91 -5.64 -3.36 21.39
C VAL A 91 -5.10 -4.72 21.81
N SER A 92 -5.94 -5.75 21.71
CA SER A 92 -5.53 -7.15 21.80
C SER A 92 -5.79 -7.86 20.48
N VAL A 93 -4.83 -8.70 20.09
CA VAL A 93 -4.93 -9.54 18.89
C VAL A 93 -4.81 -11.01 19.26
N LYS A 94 -5.51 -11.88 18.53
CA LYS A 94 -5.31 -13.34 18.61
C LYS A 94 -3.97 -13.70 17.96
N GLY A 95 -3.49 -14.92 18.25
CA GLY A 95 -2.33 -15.45 17.53
C GLY A 95 -2.66 -15.76 16.06
N PHE A 96 -1.69 -15.51 15.20
CA PHE A 96 -1.79 -15.71 13.76
C PHE A 96 -0.42 -16.03 13.15
N TRP A 97 -0.41 -16.62 11.97
CA TRP A 97 0.79 -16.76 11.14
C TRP A 97 0.93 -15.53 10.25
N MET A 98 2.14 -15.00 10.08
CA MET A 98 2.44 -13.88 9.19
C MET A 98 3.61 -14.22 8.28
N ASP A 99 3.52 -13.83 7.00
CA ASP A 99 4.64 -13.93 6.06
C ASP A 99 5.84 -13.17 6.60
N GLN A 100 7.03 -13.78 6.51
CA GLN A 100 8.27 -13.19 7.02
C GLN A 100 8.66 -11.90 6.28
N HIS A 101 8.22 -11.73 5.05
CA HIS A 101 8.50 -10.60 4.17
C HIS A 101 7.30 -10.32 3.26
N GLU A 102 7.36 -9.27 2.46
CA GLU A 102 6.36 -8.96 1.44
C GLU A 102 6.30 -10.07 0.40
N VAL A 103 5.16 -10.21 -0.27
CA VAL A 103 5.01 -11.14 -1.40
C VAL A 103 5.96 -10.72 -2.52
N THR A 104 6.80 -11.66 -2.98
CA THR A 104 7.81 -11.40 -4.01
C THR A 104 7.25 -11.51 -5.43
N ASN A 105 7.99 -10.96 -6.40
CA ASN A 105 7.68 -11.11 -7.83
C ASN A 105 7.55 -12.58 -8.23
N ALA A 106 8.45 -13.47 -7.77
CA ALA A 106 8.39 -14.90 -8.05
C ALA A 106 7.11 -15.54 -7.49
N GLN A 107 6.72 -15.19 -6.28
CA GLN A 107 5.51 -15.72 -5.64
C GLN A 107 4.25 -15.24 -6.37
N PHE A 108 4.20 -13.96 -6.74
CA PHE A 108 3.07 -13.41 -7.48
C PHE A 108 2.99 -13.97 -8.91
N GLU A 109 4.13 -14.18 -9.56
CA GLU A 109 4.19 -14.84 -10.87
C GLU A 109 3.61 -16.26 -10.82
N ALA A 110 3.92 -17.02 -9.77
CA ALA A 110 3.35 -18.36 -9.58
C ALA A 110 1.80 -18.31 -9.46
N PHE A 111 1.26 -17.34 -8.74
CA PHE A 111 -0.19 -17.10 -8.67
C PHE A 111 -0.78 -16.80 -10.06
N VAL A 112 -0.18 -15.86 -10.79
CA VAL A 112 -0.66 -15.47 -12.14
C VAL A 112 -0.60 -16.67 -13.09
N LYS A 113 0.49 -17.44 -13.09
CA LYS A 113 0.63 -18.67 -13.91
C LYS A 113 -0.42 -19.73 -13.57
N ALA A 114 -0.74 -19.90 -12.29
CA ALA A 114 -1.71 -20.89 -11.85
C ALA A 114 -3.17 -20.52 -12.15
N THR A 115 -3.49 -19.22 -12.22
CA THR A 115 -4.87 -18.72 -12.29
C THR A 115 -5.21 -17.97 -13.56
N ASN A 116 -4.22 -17.59 -14.36
CA ASN A 116 -4.33 -16.62 -15.45
C ASN A 116 -4.95 -15.29 -14.99
N TYR A 117 -4.61 -14.87 -13.78
CA TYR A 117 -5.12 -13.63 -13.21
C TYR A 117 -4.60 -12.42 -13.98
N VAL A 118 -5.48 -11.46 -14.24
CA VAL A 118 -5.16 -10.17 -14.86
C VAL A 118 -5.33 -9.09 -13.79
N THR A 119 -4.25 -8.37 -13.46
CA THR A 119 -4.28 -7.32 -12.44
C THR A 119 -5.09 -6.11 -12.87
N ILE A 120 -5.50 -5.28 -11.92
CA ILE A 120 -6.26 -4.04 -12.21
C ILE A 120 -5.50 -3.15 -13.20
N ALA A 121 -4.19 -3.01 -13.03
CA ALA A 121 -3.34 -2.21 -13.91
C ALA A 121 -3.25 -2.74 -15.36
N GLU A 122 -3.55 -4.03 -15.58
CA GLU A 122 -3.56 -4.66 -16.90
C GLU A 122 -4.96 -4.66 -17.57
N ARG A 123 -6.02 -4.30 -16.85
CA ARG A 123 -7.39 -4.36 -17.36
C ARG A 123 -7.75 -3.13 -18.17
N PRO A 124 -8.57 -3.29 -19.24
CA PRO A 124 -9.15 -2.16 -19.94
C PRO A 124 -9.88 -1.22 -18.96
N LEU A 125 -9.66 0.08 -19.14
CA LEU A 125 -10.39 1.10 -18.38
C LEU A 125 -11.82 1.22 -18.94
N ASN A 126 -12.81 1.32 -18.04
CA ASN A 126 -14.19 1.52 -18.46
C ASN A 126 -14.41 3.01 -18.75
N PRO A 127 -14.88 3.40 -19.97
CA PRO A 127 -15.11 4.79 -20.33
C PRO A 127 -16.10 5.53 -19.41
N GLU A 128 -17.03 4.81 -18.79
CA GLU A 128 -18.01 5.39 -17.87
C GLU A 128 -17.37 5.93 -16.58
N ASP A 129 -16.22 5.35 -16.18
CA ASP A 129 -15.47 5.79 -14.99
C ASP A 129 -14.64 7.06 -15.27
N TYR A 130 -14.48 7.44 -16.55
CA TYR A 130 -13.61 8.56 -16.99
C TYR A 130 -14.36 9.51 -17.95
N PRO A 131 -15.42 10.18 -17.50
CA PRO A 131 -16.20 11.05 -18.37
C PRO A 131 -15.35 12.18 -18.95
N GLY A 132 -15.45 12.35 -20.28
CA GLY A 132 -14.71 13.38 -21.02
C GLY A 132 -13.31 12.99 -21.45
N VAL A 133 -12.83 11.77 -21.12
CA VAL A 133 -11.58 11.22 -21.65
C VAL A 133 -11.89 10.45 -22.94
N PRO A 134 -11.24 10.77 -24.09
CA PRO A 134 -11.39 10.00 -25.31
C PRO A 134 -11.01 8.52 -25.09
N VAL A 135 -11.79 7.59 -25.66
CA VAL A 135 -11.62 6.14 -25.44
C VAL A 135 -10.23 5.65 -25.84
N GLU A 136 -9.66 6.23 -26.89
CA GLU A 136 -8.30 5.91 -27.37
C GLU A 136 -7.20 6.28 -26.36
N ASN A 137 -7.51 7.14 -25.39
CA ASN A 137 -6.59 7.52 -24.32
C ASN A 137 -6.78 6.69 -23.03
N LEU A 138 -7.78 5.82 -22.98
CA LEU A 138 -8.03 4.91 -21.87
C LEU A 138 -7.16 3.66 -21.98
N VAL A 139 -5.86 3.83 -21.89
CA VAL A 139 -4.88 2.74 -21.98
C VAL A 139 -4.61 2.21 -20.58
N PRO A 140 -4.67 0.88 -20.35
CA PRO A 140 -4.29 0.27 -19.08
C PRO A 140 -2.90 0.70 -18.62
N GLY A 141 -2.73 0.88 -17.32
CA GLY A 141 -1.49 1.34 -16.72
C GLY A 141 -1.68 1.70 -15.26
N SER A 142 -0.69 2.35 -14.69
CA SER A 142 -0.71 2.72 -13.26
C SER A 142 0.19 3.91 -12.95
N ALA A 143 0.17 4.32 -11.67
CA ALA A 143 1.02 5.41 -11.19
C ALA A 143 2.48 4.94 -11.02
N VAL A 144 3.40 5.74 -11.54
CA VAL A 144 4.84 5.50 -11.47
C VAL A 144 5.53 6.73 -10.89
N PHE A 145 6.35 6.52 -9.87
CA PHE A 145 7.28 7.54 -9.42
C PHE A 145 8.34 7.79 -10.49
N SER A 146 8.42 9.03 -10.92
CA SER A 146 9.33 9.52 -11.96
C SER A 146 10.04 10.75 -11.42
N PRO A 147 11.24 10.58 -10.80
CA PRO A 147 11.94 11.69 -10.17
C PRO A 147 12.22 12.81 -11.19
N PRO A 148 11.96 14.07 -10.85
CA PRO A 148 12.34 15.21 -11.70
C PRO A 148 13.85 15.38 -11.69
N THR A 149 14.40 16.01 -12.75
CA THR A 149 15.83 16.34 -12.84
C THR A 149 16.22 17.47 -11.90
N ASP A 150 15.29 18.40 -11.69
CA ASP A 150 15.52 19.61 -10.89
C ASP A 150 14.72 19.56 -9.58
N LYS A 151 15.14 20.36 -8.61
CA LYS A 151 14.40 20.54 -7.36
C LYS A 151 13.03 21.15 -7.67
N VAL A 152 11.98 20.52 -7.12
CA VAL A 152 10.59 20.95 -7.31
C VAL A 152 9.92 21.28 -5.98
N SER A 153 8.78 21.99 -6.06
CA SER A 153 7.94 22.22 -4.88
C SER A 153 7.22 20.96 -4.46
N LEU A 154 7.27 20.61 -3.17
CA LEU A 154 6.60 19.44 -2.62
C LEU A 154 5.05 19.57 -2.57
N GLY A 155 4.51 20.73 -2.88
CA GLY A 155 3.05 20.97 -2.92
C GLY A 155 2.34 20.45 -4.18
N ASN A 156 3.06 19.89 -5.16
CA ASN A 156 2.46 19.37 -6.39
C ASN A 156 3.03 18.00 -6.75
N ILE A 157 2.35 16.96 -6.35
CA ILE A 157 2.75 15.55 -6.56
C ILE A 157 2.83 15.14 -8.03
N GLN A 158 2.13 15.83 -8.94
CA GLN A 158 2.19 15.54 -10.38
C GLN A 158 3.58 15.82 -10.98
N GLN A 159 4.46 16.47 -10.26
CA GLN A 159 5.84 16.69 -10.70
C GLN A 159 6.68 15.41 -10.66
N TRP A 160 6.34 14.45 -9.79
CA TRP A 160 7.06 13.17 -9.66
C TRP A 160 6.18 11.92 -9.75
N TRP A 161 4.85 12.05 -9.75
CA TRP A 161 3.94 10.96 -10.04
C TRP A 161 3.36 11.11 -11.44
N LYS A 162 3.42 10.04 -12.22
CA LYS A 162 2.89 10.02 -13.59
C LYS A 162 2.07 8.76 -13.80
N TYR A 163 0.94 8.88 -14.49
CA TYR A 163 0.28 7.72 -15.06
C TYR A 163 1.08 7.24 -16.27
N VAL A 164 1.52 5.97 -16.23
CA VAL A 164 2.31 5.38 -17.29
C VAL A 164 1.53 4.24 -17.93
N PRO A 165 1.10 4.39 -19.21
CA PRO A 165 0.48 3.31 -19.95
C PRO A 165 1.38 2.08 -20.00
N GLY A 166 0.79 0.90 -19.74
CA GLY A 166 1.50 -0.36 -19.72
C GLY A 166 2.30 -0.65 -18.44
N ALA A 167 2.35 0.29 -17.48
CA ALA A 167 2.92 0.00 -16.16
C ALA A 167 2.02 -0.98 -15.39
N ASN A 168 2.60 -2.08 -14.93
CA ASN A 168 1.94 -3.15 -14.18
C ASN A 168 2.99 -3.95 -13.41
N TRP A 169 2.59 -5.02 -12.72
CA TRP A 169 3.51 -5.81 -11.90
C TRP A 169 4.70 -6.44 -12.64
N LYS A 170 4.58 -6.74 -13.96
CA LYS A 170 5.68 -7.24 -14.80
C LYS A 170 6.58 -6.10 -15.32
N HIS A 171 6.02 -4.93 -15.43
CA HIS A 171 6.61 -3.72 -15.97
C HIS A 171 6.43 -2.55 -15.01
N PRO A 172 7.09 -2.58 -13.81
CA PRO A 172 6.75 -1.68 -12.69
C PRO A 172 6.96 -0.19 -12.97
N SER A 173 7.81 0.15 -13.91
CA SER A 173 8.09 1.53 -14.33
C SER A 173 7.63 1.84 -15.77
N GLY A 174 6.81 0.98 -16.36
CA GLY A 174 6.32 1.09 -17.73
C GLY A 174 6.86 0.00 -18.65
N PRO A 175 6.44 -0.06 -19.93
CA PRO A 175 6.65 -1.18 -20.86
C PRO A 175 8.10 -1.62 -21.03
N GLU A 176 9.05 -0.71 -20.92
CA GLU A 176 10.49 -0.98 -21.06
C GLU A 176 11.14 -1.57 -19.80
N SER A 177 10.43 -1.57 -18.67
CA SER A 177 10.91 -2.15 -17.42
C SER A 177 10.59 -3.65 -17.33
N THR A 178 11.31 -4.39 -16.50
CA THR A 178 11.12 -5.83 -16.31
C THR A 178 11.36 -6.23 -14.86
N ILE A 179 10.76 -7.34 -14.46
CA ILE A 179 11.03 -8.03 -13.20
C ILE A 179 12.05 -9.16 -13.32
N VAL A 180 12.57 -9.43 -14.53
CA VAL A 180 13.60 -10.46 -14.76
C VAL A 180 14.89 -10.05 -14.05
N GLY A 181 15.39 -10.91 -13.16
CA GLY A 181 16.53 -10.61 -12.27
C GLY A 181 16.12 -9.95 -10.96
N PHE A 182 14.82 -9.68 -10.75
CA PHE A 182 14.24 -9.08 -9.55
C PHE A 182 13.18 -10.00 -8.91
N GLU A 183 13.36 -11.32 -9.04
CA GLU A 183 12.42 -12.34 -8.57
C GLU A 183 12.17 -12.25 -7.05
N ASN A 184 13.20 -11.85 -6.29
CA ASN A 184 13.16 -11.70 -4.84
C ASN A 184 12.78 -10.29 -4.37
N ASN A 185 12.50 -9.35 -5.26
CA ASN A 185 11.98 -8.06 -4.85
C ASN A 185 10.48 -8.19 -4.53
N PRO A 186 9.94 -7.32 -3.65
CA PRO A 186 8.50 -7.28 -3.42
C PRO A 186 7.77 -6.98 -4.74
N VAL A 187 6.65 -7.67 -4.96
CA VAL A 187 5.78 -7.32 -6.06
C VAL A 187 5.12 -5.96 -5.79
N VAL A 188 5.16 -5.10 -6.78
CA VAL A 188 4.54 -3.76 -6.74
C VAL A 188 3.55 -3.59 -7.90
N GLN A 189 2.94 -2.42 -8.03
CA GLN A 189 1.86 -2.19 -8.98
C GLN A 189 0.63 -3.07 -8.70
N ILE A 190 0.35 -3.28 -7.42
CA ILE A 190 -0.69 -4.17 -6.90
C ILE A 190 -1.78 -3.33 -6.24
N SER A 191 -3.00 -3.42 -6.76
CA SER A 191 -4.17 -2.86 -6.08
C SER A 191 -4.58 -3.71 -4.87
N TYR A 192 -5.45 -3.16 -4.02
CA TYR A 192 -6.01 -3.93 -2.90
C TYR A 192 -6.73 -5.21 -3.39
N LEU A 193 -7.47 -5.12 -4.50
CA LEU A 193 -8.18 -6.27 -5.07
C LEU A 193 -7.23 -7.35 -5.59
N ASP A 194 -6.09 -6.97 -6.14
CA ASP A 194 -5.06 -7.91 -6.60
C ASP A 194 -4.42 -8.62 -5.41
N ALA A 195 -4.08 -7.89 -4.36
CA ALA A 195 -3.54 -8.43 -3.11
C ALA A 195 -4.52 -9.42 -2.45
N GLN A 196 -5.81 -9.07 -2.38
CA GLN A 196 -6.86 -9.92 -1.86
C GLN A 196 -7.03 -11.21 -2.70
N ALA A 197 -6.93 -11.10 -4.02
CA ALA A 197 -7.02 -12.26 -4.93
C ALA A 197 -5.86 -13.23 -4.72
N TYR A 198 -4.63 -12.72 -4.61
CA TYR A 198 -3.46 -13.53 -4.28
C TYR A 198 -3.62 -14.22 -2.92
N ALA A 199 -3.95 -13.45 -1.88
CA ALA A 199 -4.09 -13.97 -0.52
C ALA A 199 -5.11 -15.12 -0.47
N LYS A 200 -6.26 -14.96 -1.12
CA LYS A 200 -7.29 -16.00 -1.23
C LYS A 200 -6.79 -17.25 -1.96
N TRP A 201 -6.07 -17.08 -3.06
CA TRP A 201 -5.47 -18.21 -3.80
C TRP A 201 -4.48 -18.96 -2.94
N ALA A 202 -3.63 -18.26 -2.20
CA ALA A 202 -2.63 -18.83 -1.31
C ALA A 202 -3.24 -19.50 -0.04
N GLY A 203 -4.57 -19.45 0.15
CA GLY A 203 -5.22 -19.92 1.37
C GLY A 203 -4.89 -19.09 2.61
N LYS A 204 -4.63 -17.80 2.39
CA LYS A 204 -4.26 -16.77 3.35
C LYS A 204 -5.26 -15.61 3.29
N ARG A 205 -5.01 -14.56 4.05
CA ARG A 205 -5.71 -13.27 3.99
C ARG A 205 -4.73 -12.12 4.18
N LEU A 206 -5.17 -10.90 3.88
CA LEU A 206 -4.42 -9.71 4.28
C LEU A 206 -4.48 -9.55 5.81
N PRO A 207 -3.44 -8.98 6.44
CA PRO A 207 -3.48 -8.65 7.85
C PRO A 207 -4.51 -7.56 8.13
N THR A 208 -5.14 -7.58 9.30
CA THR A 208 -5.78 -6.36 9.81
C THR A 208 -4.70 -5.34 10.15
N GLU A 209 -5.07 -4.07 10.16
CA GLU A 209 -4.16 -3.00 10.56
C GLU A 209 -3.57 -3.24 11.96
N ALA A 210 -4.38 -3.75 12.88
CA ALA A 210 -3.95 -4.09 14.23
C ALA A 210 -2.95 -5.26 14.26
N GLU A 211 -3.18 -6.31 13.48
CA GLU A 211 -2.25 -7.43 13.37
C GLU A 211 -0.92 -6.99 12.78
N TRP A 212 -0.97 -6.14 11.74
CA TRP A 212 0.22 -5.61 11.10
C TRP A 212 1.07 -4.79 12.10
N GLU A 213 0.45 -3.83 12.83
CA GLU A 213 1.16 -2.99 13.79
C GLU A 213 1.68 -3.78 14.99
N PHE A 214 0.89 -4.74 15.50
CA PHE A 214 1.32 -5.63 16.58
C PHE A 214 2.57 -6.43 16.20
N ALA A 215 2.57 -7.02 14.99
CA ALA A 215 3.70 -7.76 14.46
C ALA A 215 4.93 -6.85 14.26
N ALA A 216 4.74 -5.64 13.74
CA ALA A 216 5.81 -4.69 13.53
C ALA A 216 6.46 -4.24 14.84
N ARG A 217 5.66 -3.93 15.87
CA ARG A 217 6.17 -3.54 17.19
C ARG A 217 6.94 -4.67 17.89
N ALA A 218 6.58 -5.92 17.67
CA ALA A 218 7.23 -7.10 18.22
C ALA A 218 7.58 -6.96 19.72
N GLY A 219 6.60 -6.51 20.52
CA GLY A 219 6.73 -6.29 21.96
C GLY A 219 7.41 -4.97 22.37
N ARG A 220 7.86 -4.14 21.43
CA ARG A 220 8.41 -2.82 21.74
C ARG A 220 7.28 -1.79 21.86
N ALA A 221 7.27 -1.08 22.98
CA ALA A 221 6.35 0.02 23.23
C ALA A 221 7.08 1.37 23.12
N HIS A 222 6.38 2.40 22.67
CA HIS A 222 6.85 3.80 22.70
C HIS A 222 8.18 4.08 21.99
N THR A 223 8.52 3.31 20.98
CA THR A 223 9.67 3.62 20.11
C THR A 223 9.24 4.45 18.91
N LYS A 224 10.12 5.33 18.43
CA LYS A 224 9.88 6.16 17.25
C LYS A 224 9.81 5.30 15.99
N TYR A 225 10.70 4.32 15.87
CA TYR A 225 10.72 3.32 14.81
C TYR A 225 10.46 1.93 15.40
N TYR A 226 10.06 0.97 14.59
CA TYR A 226 9.87 -0.40 15.08
C TYR A 226 11.18 -1.05 15.55
N TRP A 227 12.34 -0.59 15.07
CA TRP A 227 13.65 -1.04 15.57
C TRP A 227 14.17 -0.28 16.79
N GLY A 228 13.66 0.92 17.11
CA GLY A 228 14.12 1.69 18.26
C GLY A 228 13.90 3.19 18.13
N GLN A 229 14.79 3.99 18.73
CA GLN A 229 14.70 5.46 18.73
C GLN A 229 15.54 6.12 17.63
N ASP A 230 16.65 5.50 17.25
CA ASP A 230 17.60 6.06 16.31
C ASP A 230 17.28 5.62 14.88
N LEU A 231 17.30 6.55 13.93
CA LEU A 231 17.10 6.26 12.52
C LEU A 231 18.18 5.31 11.98
N LYS A 232 19.41 5.50 12.43
CA LYS A 232 20.60 4.73 12.03
C LYS A 232 21.28 4.16 13.28
N PRO A 233 20.77 3.06 13.86
CA PRO A 233 21.46 2.40 14.99
C PRO A 233 22.90 2.03 14.60
N ASP A 234 23.86 2.38 15.45
CA ASP A 234 25.28 2.18 15.20
C ASP A 234 25.77 2.75 13.85
N GLY A 235 25.10 3.82 13.37
CA GLY A 235 25.41 4.48 12.11
C GLY A 235 25.01 3.70 10.85
N LYS A 236 24.23 2.63 10.97
CA LYS A 236 23.80 1.77 9.85
C LYS A 236 22.35 1.98 9.48
N TRP A 237 22.05 1.96 8.19
CA TRP A 237 20.69 1.85 7.71
C TRP A 237 20.11 0.47 8.04
N VAL A 238 18.89 0.43 8.54
CA VAL A 238 18.18 -0.79 8.93
C VAL A 238 16.82 -0.95 8.24
N ALA A 239 16.54 -0.04 7.31
CA ALA A 239 15.35 -0.06 6.46
C ALA A 239 15.65 0.63 5.13
N ASN A 240 14.95 0.24 4.08
CA ASN A 240 15.00 0.89 2.76
C ASN A 240 14.05 2.08 2.74
N ILE A 241 14.58 3.30 2.83
CA ILE A 241 13.85 4.56 2.77
C ILE A 241 14.58 5.55 1.87
N PHE A 242 13.96 6.66 1.51
CA PHE A 242 14.59 7.67 0.67
C PHE A 242 15.63 8.49 1.45
N GLN A 243 16.83 8.61 0.90
CA GLN A 243 17.91 9.44 1.45
C GLN A 243 18.29 10.58 0.50
N GLY A 244 18.63 11.73 1.04
CA GLY A 244 18.96 12.92 0.25
C GLY A 244 17.76 13.82 0.03
N THR A 245 17.69 14.53 -1.10
CA THR A 245 16.67 15.56 -1.36
C THR A 245 15.50 14.97 -2.14
N PHE A 246 14.33 14.81 -1.50
CA PHE A 246 13.13 14.33 -2.15
C PHE A 246 12.53 15.40 -3.09
N PRO A 247 12.01 15.05 -4.26
CA PRO A 247 11.96 13.73 -4.90
C PRO A 247 13.06 13.47 -5.93
N ASN A 248 14.01 14.38 -6.10
CA ASN A 248 14.91 14.42 -7.26
C ASN A 248 16.30 13.81 -7.04
N ASN A 249 16.72 13.61 -5.81
CA ASN A 249 18.06 13.08 -5.52
C ASN A 249 18.05 12.09 -4.36
N ASN A 250 17.94 10.80 -4.68
CA ASN A 250 18.16 9.73 -3.72
C ASN A 250 19.66 9.39 -3.72
N THR A 251 20.32 9.55 -2.58
CA THR A 251 21.77 9.26 -2.42
C THR A 251 22.06 7.76 -2.24
N ALA A 252 21.02 6.93 -2.08
CA ALA A 252 21.11 5.47 -1.92
C ALA A 252 22.13 5.03 -0.85
N GLU A 253 22.20 5.74 0.27
CA GLU A 253 23.11 5.39 1.38
C GLU A 253 22.77 4.03 2.03
N ASP A 254 21.54 3.58 1.90
CA ASP A 254 21.08 2.26 2.34
C ASP A 254 21.40 1.14 1.34
N GLY A 255 21.92 1.49 0.17
CA GLY A 255 22.33 0.58 -0.90
C GLY A 255 21.31 0.48 -2.05
N PHE A 256 20.14 1.15 -1.98
CA PHE A 256 19.05 0.98 -2.93
C PHE A 256 18.44 2.32 -3.39
N VAL A 257 18.12 2.44 -4.67
CA VAL A 257 17.37 3.57 -5.23
C VAL A 257 15.87 3.28 -5.28
N GLY A 258 15.51 2.01 -5.43
CA GLY A 258 14.14 1.51 -5.51
C GLY A 258 13.87 0.44 -4.46
N ALA A 259 12.86 -0.40 -4.68
CA ALA A 259 12.59 -1.51 -3.80
C ALA A 259 13.78 -2.48 -3.73
N ALA A 260 14.21 -2.81 -2.51
CA ALA A 260 15.25 -3.79 -2.25
C ALA A 260 14.70 -5.23 -2.36
N PRO A 261 15.52 -6.24 -2.66
CA PRO A 261 15.14 -7.62 -2.44
C PRO A 261 14.67 -7.82 -0.99
N VAL A 262 13.61 -8.61 -0.79
CA VAL A 262 13.12 -8.89 0.55
C VAL A 262 14.21 -9.46 1.45
N GLN A 263 14.16 -9.19 2.75
CA GLN A 263 15.16 -9.62 3.73
C GLN A 263 16.55 -8.97 3.57
N SER A 264 16.64 -7.84 2.87
CA SER A 264 17.90 -7.09 2.75
C SER A 264 18.31 -6.40 4.06
N PHE A 265 17.36 -6.17 4.96
CA PHE A 265 17.56 -5.51 6.25
C PHE A 265 17.26 -6.43 7.43
N PRO A 266 17.68 -6.07 8.65
CA PRO A 266 17.51 -6.92 9.83
C PRO A 266 16.04 -7.20 10.15
N LYS A 267 15.74 -8.45 10.50
CA LYS A 267 14.42 -8.84 11.01
C LYS A 267 14.16 -8.31 12.42
N ASN A 268 12.89 -8.11 12.73
CA ASN A 268 12.44 -7.76 14.07
C ASN A 268 12.50 -8.97 15.03
N PRO A 269 12.24 -8.82 16.35
CA PRO A 269 12.25 -9.92 17.32
C PRO A 269 11.32 -11.09 17.02
N TYR A 270 10.26 -10.88 16.24
CA TYR A 270 9.37 -11.97 15.81
C TYR A 270 9.88 -12.71 14.56
N GLY A 271 10.99 -12.25 13.96
CA GLY A 271 11.56 -12.88 12.78
C GLY A 271 10.98 -12.35 11.46
N ILE A 272 10.34 -11.18 11.48
CA ILE A 272 9.68 -10.54 10.33
C ILE A 272 10.59 -9.42 9.82
N TYR A 273 10.71 -9.31 8.49
CA TYR A 273 11.54 -8.36 7.78
C TYR A 273 10.71 -7.25 7.14
N ASP A 274 11.34 -6.14 6.82
CA ASP A 274 10.86 -5.10 5.92
C ASP A 274 9.48 -4.50 6.31
N LEU A 275 9.19 -4.41 7.62
CA LEU A 275 7.94 -3.81 8.13
C LEU A 275 7.98 -2.27 8.17
N GLU A 276 9.13 -1.68 7.93
CA GLU A 276 9.29 -0.22 7.76
C GLU A 276 10.16 0.04 6.53
N GLY A 277 9.68 0.90 5.64
CA GLY A 277 10.33 1.16 4.36
C GLY A 277 10.02 0.09 3.32
N ASN A 278 10.89 -0.10 2.37
CA ASN A 278 10.78 -0.95 1.20
C ASN A 278 9.53 -0.66 0.38
N VAL A 279 8.40 -1.32 0.62
CA VAL A 279 7.14 -0.98 -0.03
C VAL A 279 6.01 -0.82 0.98
N TRP A 280 5.05 0.07 0.69
CA TRP A 280 3.79 0.13 1.41
C TRP A 280 3.07 -1.21 1.33
N GLU A 281 2.34 -1.57 2.38
CA GLU A 281 1.63 -2.84 2.46
C GLU A 281 0.14 -2.64 2.72
N TRP A 282 -0.68 -3.29 1.91
CA TRP A 282 -2.12 -3.33 2.08
C TRP A 282 -2.53 -4.09 3.34
N CYS A 283 -3.42 -3.48 4.13
CA CYS A 283 -4.18 -4.14 5.20
C CYS A 283 -5.63 -4.37 4.77
N SER A 284 -6.32 -5.30 5.44
CA SER A 284 -7.72 -5.63 5.15
C SER A 284 -8.70 -4.52 5.48
N ASP A 285 -8.33 -3.64 6.40
CA ASP A 285 -9.18 -2.62 6.97
C ASP A 285 -9.53 -1.53 5.96
N LEU A 286 -10.79 -1.13 5.90
CA LEU A 286 -11.19 0.12 5.30
C LEU A 286 -10.54 1.28 6.06
N TYR A 287 -10.19 2.35 5.35
CA TYR A 287 -9.62 3.53 5.99
C TYR A 287 -10.70 4.50 6.46
N ARG A 288 -10.62 4.91 7.72
CA ARG A 288 -11.29 6.09 8.27
C ARG A 288 -10.29 6.89 9.10
N ASP A 289 -10.29 8.20 8.93
CA ASP A 289 -9.39 9.12 9.67
C ASP A 289 -9.70 9.19 11.15
N ASP A 290 -10.96 8.92 11.54
CA ASP A 290 -11.47 8.98 12.91
C ASP A 290 -11.66 7.61 13.57
N TYR A 291 -11.27 6.51 12.90
CA TYR A 291 -11.57 5.14 13.37
C TYR A 291 -11.04 4.83 14.77
N TYR A 292 -9.84 5.30 15.11
CA TYR A 292 -9.24 5.01 16.42
C TYR A 292 -9.99 5.59 17.61
N LYS A 293 -10.85 6.57 17.40
CA LYS A 293 -11.72 7.14 18.45
C LYS A 293 -12.83 6.18 18.88
N ASN A 294 -13.22 5.25 18.01
CA ASN A 294 -14.37 4.36 18.22
C ASN A 294 -14.06 2.89 17.90
N THR A 295 -12.78 2.50 17.87
CA THR A 295 -12.38 1.13 17.57
C THR A 295 -12.70 0.18 18.73
N THR A 296 -12.87 -1.11 18.41
CA THR A 296 -12.98 -2.16 19.43
C THR A 296 -11.61 -2.53 19.98
N LYS A 297 -11.52 -2.83 21.28
CA LYS A 297 -10.27 -3.25 21.91
C LYS A 297 -9.80 -4.62 21.42
N VAL A 298 -10.71 -5.56 21.16
CA VAL A 298 -10.40 -6.98 20.92
C VAL A 298 -10.52 -7.31 19.44
N ASN A 299 -9.40 -7.71 18.83
CA ASN A 299 -9.30 -8.10 17.42
C ASN A 299 -10.03 -7.15 16.46
N PRO A 300 -9.72 -5.85 16.44
CA PRO A 300 -10.38 -4.91 15.54
C PRO A 300 -10.22 -5.35 14.09
N GLN A 301 -11.31 -5.25 13.33
CA GLN A 301 -11.39 -5.67 11.91
C GLN A 301 -11.56 -4.48 10.96
N GLY A 302 -11.27 -3.28 11.44
CA GLY A 302 -11.52 -2.05 10.70
C GLY A 302 -12.96 -1.55 10.79
N PRO A 303 -13.23 -0.35 10.26
CA PRO A 303 -14.56 0.22 10.18
C PRO A 303 -15.40 -0.47 9.10
N LEU A 304 -16.73 -0.27 9.15
CA LEU A 304 -17.67 -0.84 8.18
C LEU A 304 -17.77 -0.03 6.89
N ASP A 305 -17.29 1.20 6.90
CA ASP A 305 -17.29 2.13 5.77
C ASP A 305 -15.97 2.90 5.72
N SER A 306 -15.62 3.39 4.54
CA SER A 306 -14.44 4.22 4.34
C SER A 306 -14.80 5.70 4.45
N TYR A 307 -13.97 6.47 5.14
CA TYR A 307 -14.11 7.92 5.20
C TYR A 307 -12.76 8.63 5.22
N ASP A 308 -12.55 9.47 4.23
CA ASP A 308 -11.40 10.38 4.13
C ASP A 308 -11.93 11.79 3.89
N PRO A 309 -11.75 12.75 4.83
CA PRO A 309 -12.24 14.12 4.66
C PRO A 309 -11.56 14.86 3.49
N GLU A 310 -10.35 14.45 3.11
CA GLU A 310 -9.61 15.04 1.99
C GLU A 310 -10.17 14.57 0.65
N GLU A 311 -10.85 13.40 0.61
CA GLU A 311 -11.33 12.78 -0.61
C GLU A 311 -12.62 11.99 -0.35
N SER A 312 -13.67 12.74 -0.03
CA SER A 312 -14.97 12.17 0.33
C SER A 312 -15.59 11.37 -0.83
N GLY A 313 -16.12 10.19 -0.51
CA GLY A 313 -16.80 9.32 -1.47
C GLY A 313 -15.89 8.33 -2.21
N VAL A 314 -14.58 8.35 -1.96
CA VAL A 314 -13.64 7.36 -2.48
C VAL A 314 -13.40 6.28 -1.42
N GLU A 315 -13.67 5.01 -1.77
CA GLU A 315 -13.39 3.88 -0.90
C GLU A 315 -11.88 3.62 -0.83
N LYS A 316 -11.33 3.68 0.38
CA LYS A 316 -9.91 3.46 0.64
C LYS A 316 -9.69 2.36 1.65
N HIS A 317 -8.56 1.66 1.51
CA HIS A 317 -8.03 0.73 2.48
C HIS A 317 -6.76 1.28 3.14
N VAL A 318 -6.49 0.75 4.34
CA VAL A 318 -5.28 1.11 5.09
C VAL A 318 -4.05 0.54 4.41
N GLN A 319 -2.99 1.34 4.40
CA GLN A 319 -1.63 0.95 4.03
C GLN A 319 -0.69 1.18 5.21
N ARG A 320 0.34 0.34 5.35
CA ARG A 320 1.27 0.42 6.48
C ARG A 320 2.73 0.33 6.01
N GLY A 321 3.64 0.80 6.86
CA GLY A 321 5.07 0.60 6.74
C GLY A 321 5.86 1.73 6.08
N GLY A 322 5.24 2.55 5.25
CA GLY A 322 6.01 3.47 4.39
C GLY A 322 6.68 2.72 3.25
N SER A 323 7.58 3.38 2.53
CA SER A 323 8.29 2.77 1.41
C SER A 323 9.66 3.41 1.17
N TYR A 324 10.40 2.88 0.20
CA TYR A 324 11.67 3.47 -0.29
C TYR A 324 11.54 4.92 -0.81
N LEU A 325 10.31 5.43 -0.96
CA LEU A 325 10.04 6.83 -1.32
C LEU A 325 9.72 7.72 -0.12
N CYS A 326 9.67 7.17 1.08
CA CYS A 326 9.42 7.96 2.29
C CYS A 326 10.72 8.56 2.81
N SER A 327 10.75 9.88 3.01
CA SER A 327 11.86 10.65 3.56
C SER A 327 11.40 11.47 4.75
N ASP A 328 12.35 11.99 5.50
CA ASP A 328 12.09 12.95 6.59
C ASP A 328 11.60 14.32 6.09
N GLU A 329 11.82 14.66 4.81
CA GLU A 329 11.37 15.90 4.19
C GLU A 329 9.92 15.85 3.70
N TYR A 330 9.41 14.64 3.31
CA TYR A 330 8.11 14.56 2.62
C TYR A 330 7.13 13.56 3.22
N CYS A 331 7.54 12.32 3.42
CA CYS A 331 6.66 11.24 3.90
C CYS A 331 7.37 10.44 4.98
N ILE A 332 7.30 10.87 6.22
CA ILE A 332 7.95 10.16 7.34
C ILE A 332 7.08 8.99 7.87
N ARG A 333 6.24 8.38 7.02
CA ARG A 333 5.29 7.34 7.43
C ARG A 333 5.93 5.96 7.69
N TYR A 334 7.26 5.85 7.68
CA TYR A 334 8.00 4.70 8.20
C TYR A 334 8.20 4.72 9.72
N VAL A 335 7.56 5.66 10.44
CA VAL A 335 7.58 5.68 11.92
C VAL A 335 6.48 4.79 12.50
N ALA A 336 6.77 4.23 13.67
CA ALA A 336 5.88 3.31 14.35
C ALA A 336 4.51 3.93 14.65
N GLY A 337 3.44 3.21 14.33
CA GLY A 337 2.06 3.63 14.52
C GLY A 337 1.49 4.52 13.43
N SER A 338 2.30 4.95 12.44
CA SER A 338 1.80 5.74 11.31
C SER A 338 0.92 4.91 10.39
N ARG A 339 -0.03 5.59 9.73
CA ARG A 339 -0.99 4.99 8.80
C ARG A 339 -0.84 5.62 7.42
N GLY A 340 -1.11 4.86 6.38
CA GLY A 340 -1.33 5.33 5.03
C GLY A 340 -2.72 4.91 4.56
N LYS A 341 -3.10 5.38 3.37
CA LYS A 341 -4.39 5.11 2.75
C LYS A 341 -4.23 5.01 1.24
N GLY A 342 -5.00 4.13 0.61
CA GLY A 342 -5.03 4.01 -0.85
C GLY A 342 -6.39 3.59 -1.35
N GLU A 343 -6.76 4.08 -2.53
CA GLU A 343 -8.00 3.71 -3.21
C GLU A 343 -7.93 2.23 -3.63
N THR A 344 -9.06 1.53 -3.48
CA THR A 344 -9.19 0.06 -3.63
C THR A 344 -8.67 -0.48 -4.97
N THR A 345 -8.78 0.30 -6.05
CA THR A 345 -8.39 -0.10 -7.42
C THR A 345 -7.11 0.57 -7.91
N SER A 346 -6.48 1.41 -7.10
CA SER A 346 -5.23 2.08 -7.46
C SER A 346 -4.01 1.19 -7.23
N ALA A 347 -3.02 1.33 -8.12
CA ALA A 347 -1.74 0.64 -8.04
C ALA A 347 -0.60 1.62 -8.29
N CYS A 348 0.56 1.37 -7.68
CA CYS A 348 1.75 2.17 -7.90
C CYS A 348 3.03 1.38 -7.60
N ASN A 349 4.17 1.90 -8.07
CA ASN A 349 5.44 1.17 -8.04
C ASN A 349 6.16 1.14 -6.69
N HIS A 350 5.52 1.56 -5.60
CA HIS A 350 6.03 1.44 -4.23
C HIS A 350 5.01 0.80 -3.26
N LEU A 351 4.04 0.07 -3.79
CA LEU A 351 2.92 -0.50 -3.04
C LEU A 351 2.78 -1.99 -3.35
N GLY A 352 2.92 -2.80 -2.34
CA GLY A 352 2.79 -4.24 -2.34
C GLY A 352 1.95 -4.73 -1.15
N PHE A 353 2.25 -5.92 -0.63
CA PHE A 353 1.52 -6.52 0.48
C PHE A 353 2.25 -7.74 1.04
N ARG A 354 1.85 -8.16 2.25
CA ARG A 354 2.13 -9.49 2.81
C ARG A 354 0.85 -10.14 3.30
N CYS A 355 0.89 -11.43 3.56
CA CYS A 355 -0.29 -12.17 4.00
C CYS A 355 -0.13 -12.68 5.43
N VAL A 356 -1.30 -12.98 6.02
CA VAL A 356 -1.44 -13.69 7.28
C VAL A 356 -2.36 -14.90 7.11
N LYS A 357 -2.29 -15.83 8.08
CA LYS A 357 -3.17 -17.00 8.14
C LYS A 357 -3.60 -17.20 9.60
N ASP A 358 -4.88 -17.52 9.77
CA ASP A 358 -5.42 -17.82 11.10
C ASP A 358 -4.82 -19.11 11.66
N ALA A 359 -4.75 -19.21 13.00
CA ALA A 359 -4.53 -20.48 13.66
C ALA A 359 -5.64 -21.48 13.27
N GLU A 360 -5.27 -22.73 13.10
CA GLU A 360 -6.24 -23.82 12.89
C GLU A 360 -6.97 -24.16 14.20
#